data_ca2996be371bf4d941a3e40dcf96a01b
#
_entry.id   ca2996be371bf4d941a3e40dcf96a01b
#
_cell.length_a   1.000
_cell.length_b   1.000
_cell.length_c   1.000
_cell.angle_alpha   90.00
_cell.angle_beta   90.00
_cell.angle_gamma   90.00
#
_symmetry.space_group_name_H-M   'P 1'
#
loop_
_entity.id
_entity.type
_entity.pdbx_description
1 polymer ?
#
loop_
_entity_poly.entity_id
_entity_poly.type
_entity_poly.pdbx_seq_one_letter_code
_entity_poly.pdbx_strand_id
1 'polypeptide(L)'
;MMRGIYIVANDRVMENAIALLNSIRCYNKTVPIFLIPFNEDYHQVAETLGRLHDVKVFPDLDFLEQLTQQIGEIFDRDFLKLPNKMRKLAVWFGPLDEFLYIDTDIVVFEDIVANLDYLSEVGFFCCDYHFSGQKLRNIFSPFVVEQNIFTEKELEDVFN
;
A
#
# COMPACT_ATOMS: atom_id res chain seq x y z
N MET A 1 -4.81 -12.40 -17.14
CA MET A 1 -4.62 -11.17 -16.36
C MET A 1 -5.20 -11.40 -14.97
N MET A 2 -4.38 -11.32 -13.94
CA MET A 2 -4.80 -11.59 -12.54
C MET A 2 -4.98 -10.26 -11.81
N ARG A 3 -6.23 -9.98 -11.38
CA ARG A 3 -6.59 -8.81 -10.59
C ARG A 3 -6.62 -9.15 -9.11
N GLY A 4 -6.22 -8.22 -8.24
CA GLY A 4 -6.26 -8.47 -6.80
C GLY A 4 -5.88 -7.29 -5.92
N ILE A 5 -5.59 -7.60 -4.67
CA ILE A 5 -5.30 -6.61 -3.63
C ILE A 5 -3.97 -6.97 -2.96
N TYR A 6 -3.16 -5.96 -2.70
CA TYR A 6 -2.02 -6.05 -1.79
C TYR A 6 -2.29 -5.29 -0.50
N ILE A 7 -1.89 -5.88 0.60
CA ILE A 7 -1.83 -5.24 1.92
C ILE A 7 -0.43 -5.41 2.50
N VAL A 8 0.01 -4.48 3.32
CA VAL A 8 1.25 -4.59 4.11
C VAL A 8 0.86 -4.72 5.58
N ALA A 9 1.28 -5.79 6.25
CA ALA A 9 0.98 -5.99 7.67
C ALA A 9 2.09 -6.75 8.41
N ASN A 10 2.01 -6.68 9.74
CA ASN A 10 2.70 -7.55 10.68
C ASN A 10 1.75 -7.96 11.81
N ASP A 11 2.23 -8.76 12.76
CA ASP A 11 1.40 -9.29 13.85
C ASP A 11 0.81 -8.20 14.75
N ARG A 12 1.42 -7.01 14.81
CA ARG A 12 0.92 -5.88 15.62
C ARG A 12 -0.35 -5.24 15.09
N VAL A 13 -0.57 -5.31 13.78
CA VAL A 13 -1.75 -4.71 13.11
C VAL A 13 -2.73 -5.77 12.62
N MET A 14 -2.64 -6.99 13.18
CA MET A 14 -3.46 -8.13 12.77
C MET A 14 -4.96 -7.84 12.87
N GLU A 15 -5.42 -7.21 13.96
CA GLU A 15 -6.84 -6.87 14.15
C GLU A 15 -7.34 -5.88 13.09
N ASN A 16 -6.54 -4.89 12.75
CA ASN A 16 -6.85 -3.94 11.68
C ASN A 16 -6.96 -4.66 10.33
N ALA A 17 -5.99 -5.53 10.01
CA ALA A 17 -6.01 -6.32 8.78
C ALA A 17 -7.25 -7.24 8.71
N ILE A 18 -7.66 -7.88 9.81
CA ILE A 18 -8.89 -8.67 9.87
C ILE A 18 -10.12 -7.77 9.61
N ALA A 19 -10.20 -6.59 10.23
CA ALA A 19 -11.33 -5.68 10.04
C ALA A 19 -11.44 -5.21 8.58
N LEU A 20 -10.31 -4.80 7.96
CA LEU A 20 -10.25 -4.48 6.54
C LEU A 20 -10.74 -5.64 5.68
N LEU A 21 -10.19 -6.85 5.87
CA LEU A 21 -10.51 -8.01 5.04
C LEU A 21 -11.95 -8.48 5.24
N ASN A 22 -12.50 -8.41 6.45
CA ASN A 22 -13.92 -8.63 6.69
C ASN A 22 -14.77 -7.68 5.86
N SER A 23 -14.42 -6.38 5.82
CA SER A 23 -15.16 -5.39 5.03
C SER A 23 -15.06 -5.66 3.52
N ILE A 24 -13.87 -6.01 3.00
CA ILE A 24 -13.70 -6.40 1.60
C ILE A 24 -14.54 -7.63 1.26
N ARG A 25 -14.50 -8.67 2.12
CA ARG A 25 -15.23 -9.93 1.89
C ARG A 25 -16.76 -9.78 1.99
N CYS A 26 -17.26 -8.71 2.58
CA CYS A 26 -18.71 -8.39 2.49
C CYS A 26 -19.15 -8.15 1.04
N TYR A 27 -18.31 -7.53 0.23
CA TYR A 27 -18.63 -7.13 -1.15
C TYR A 27 -17.98 -8.03 -2.20
N ASN A 28 -16.77 -8.51 -1.96
CA ASN A 28 -16.05 -9.38 -2.89
C ASN A 28 -15.49 -10.61 -2.18
N LYS A 29 -16.10 -11.77 -2.41
CA LYS A 29 -15.78 -13.03 -1.72
C LYS A 29 -14.51 -13.70 -2.21
N THR A 30 -14.06 -13.41 -3.44
CA THR A 30 -13.10 -14.25 -4.16
C THR A 30 -11.86 -13.51 -4.67
N VAL A 31 -11.82 -12.18 -4.57
CA VAL A 31 -10.66 -11.42 -5.05
C VAL A 31 -9.37 -11.95 -4.40
N PRO A 32 -8.32 -12.25 -5.20
CA PRO A 32 -7.02 -12.63 -4.67
C PRO A 32 -6.44 -11.52 -3.80
N ILE A 33 -5.91 -11.88 -2.62
CA ILE A 33 -5.27 -10.94 -1.70
C ILE A 33 -3.90 -11.46 -1.35
N PHE A 34 -2.89 -10.58 -1.43
CA PHE A 34 -1.52 -10.88 -1.05
C PHE A 34 -1.08 -10.00 0.11
N LEU A 35 -0.51 -10.66 1.12
CA LEU A 35 0.14 -10.03 2.25
C LEU A 35 1.61 -9.81 1.93
N ILE A 36 2.07 -8.58 1.97
CA ILE A 36 3.48 -8.21 1.98
C ILE A 36 3.89 -8.07 3.45
N PRO A 37 4.81 -8.91 3.97
CA PRO A 37 5.30 -8.78 5.33
C PRO A 37 5.97 -7.43 5.57
N PHE A 38 5.52 -6.71 6.60
CA PHE A 38 6.15 -5.44 6.99
C PHE A 38 7.55 -5.65 7.58
N ASN A 39 7.73 -6.72 8.34
CA ASN A 39 8.97 -7.16 8.98
C ASN A 39 8.90 -8.68 9.25
N GLU A 40 9.83 -9.23 10.02
CA GLU A 40 9.91 -10.65 10.35
C GLU A 40 8.77 -11.12 11.28
N ASP A 41 8.13 -10.20 12.02
CA ASP A 41 6.99 -10.50 12.91
C ASP A 41 5.67 -10.54 12.12
N TYR A 42 5.51 -11.47 11.17
CA TYR A 42 4.32 -11.56 10.31
C TYR A 42 3.64 -12.94 10.31
N HIS A 43 4.21 -13.91 11.00
CA HIS A 43 3.76 -15.30 10.88
C HIS A 43 2.33 -15.53 11.41
N GLN A 44 1.95 -14.89 12.52
CA GLN A 44 0.62 -15.02 13.08
C GLN A 44 -0.44 -14.37 12.19
N VAL A 45 -0.16 -13.15 11.68
CA VAL A 45 -1.08 -12.47 10.77
C VAL A 45 -1.21 -13.25 9.46
N ALA A 46 -0.13 -13.79 8.91
CA ALA A 46 -0.17 -14.59 7.69
C ALA A 46 -1.01 -15.85 7.85
N GLU A 47 -0.81 -16.62 8.93
CA GLU A 47 -1.59 -17.82 9.24
C GLU A 47 -3.08 -17.47 9.43
N THR A 48 -3.36 -16.44 10.23
CA THR A 48 -4.72 -16.02 10.54
C THR A 48 -5.47 -15.55 9.30
N LEU A 49 -4.87 -14.66 8.50
CA LEU A 49 -5.49 -14.13 7.29
C LEU A 49 -5.59 -15.19 6.19
N GLY A 50 -4.62 -16.09 6.10
CA GLY A 50 -4.68 -17.25 5.20
C GLY A 50 -5.89 -18.12 5.49
N ARG A 51 -6.10 -18.45 6.77
CA ARG A 51 -7.22 -19.29 7.22
C ARG A 51 -8.60 -18.61 7.08
N LEU A 52 -8.70 -17.31 7.38
CA LEU A 52 -9.97 -16.59 7.41
C LEU A 52 -10.39 -16.07 6.02
N HIS A 53 -9.44 -15.68 5.19
CA HIS A 53 -9.69 -14.90 3.97
C HIS A 53 -8.97 -15.42 2.73
N ASP A 54 -8.28 -16.57 2.80
CA ASP A 54 -7.47 -17.14 1.72
C ASP A 54 -6.37 -16.15 1.22
N VAL A 55 -5.77 -15.42 2.16
CA VAL A 55 -4.67 -14.50 1.86
C VAL A 55 -3.40 -15.30 1.62
N LYS A 56 -2.67 -14.96 0.56
CA LYS A 56 -1.36 -15.53 0.25
C LYS A 56 -0.26 -14.57 0.66
N VAL A 57 0.84 -15.10 1.17
CA VAL A 57 2.03 -14.30 1.43
C VAL A 57 2.70 -13.96 0.10
N PHE A 58 3.26 -12.77 0.00
CA PHE A 58 4.07 -12.34 -1.15
C PHE A 58 5.17 -13.38 -1.43
N PRO A 59 5.32 -13.86 -2.68
CA PRO A 59 6.07 -15.07 -2.95
C PRO A 59 7.58 -14.92 -2.81
N ASP A 60 8.13 -13.70 -3.02
CA ASP A 60 9.58 -13.45 -3.02
C ASP A 60 9.99 -12.62 -1.79
N LEU A 61 10.23 -13.32 -0.69
CA LEU A 61 10.63 -12.69 0.58
C LEU A 61 12.07 -12.18 0.53
N ASP A 62 12.96 -12.85 -0.21
CA ASP A 62 14.35 -12.42 -0.37
C ASP A 62 14.40 -11.09 -1.14
N PHE A 63 13.54 -10.92 -2.14
CA PHE A 63 13.38 -9.65 -2.83
C PHE A 63 12.92 -8.53 -1.89
N LEU A 64 12.00 -8.80 -0.98
CA LEU A 64 11.55 -7.79 0.00
C LEU A 64 12.68 -7.29 0.90
N GLU A 65 13.55 -8.20 1.32
CA GLU A 65 14.72 -7.83 2.13
C GLU A 65 15.72 -7.00 1.32
N GLN A 66 16.04 -7.45 0.10
CA GLN A 66 16.91 -6.71 -0.81
C GLN A 66 16.38 -5.31 -1.12
N LEU A 67 15.07 -5.19 -1.41
CA LEU A 67 14.42 -3.91 -1.65
C LEU A 67 14.55 -2.99 -0.43
N THR A 68 14.32 -3.53 0.78
CA THR A 68 14.43 -2.77 2.03
C THR A 68 15.85 -2.27 2.25
N GLN A 69 16.86 -3.13 2.00
CA GLN A 69 18.25 -2.78 2.13
C GLN A 69 18.67 -1.71 1.13
N GLN A 70 18.34 -1.89 -0.15
CA GLN A 70 18.68 -0.94 -1.21
C GLN A 70 18.06 0.45 -0.97
N ILE A 71 16.80 0.48 -0.53
CA ILE A 71 16.15 1.74 -0.17
C ILE A 71 16.85 2.40 1.02
N GLY A 72 17.24 1.62 2.03
CA GLY A 72 17.99 2.12 3.18
C GLY A 72 19.39 2.64 2.85
N GLU A 73 20.01 2.15 1.75
CA GLU A 73 21.30 2.63 1.25
C GLU A 73 21.18 3.91 0.41
N ILE A 74 20.09 4.02 -0.39
CA ILE A 74 19.84 5.18 -1.27
C ILE A 74 19.38 6.41 -0.48
N PHE A 75 18.49 6.18 0.47
CA PHE A 75 17.92 7.26 1.29
C PHE A 75 18.61 7.27 2.65
N ASP A 76 19.11 8.43 3.04
CA ASP A 76 19.70 8.62 4.36
C ASP A 76 18.70 8.14 5.44
N ARG A 77 19.22 7.39 6.45
CA ARG A 77 18.41 6.80 7.52
C ARG A 77 17.54 7.81 8.28
N ASP A 78 17.94 9.08 8.28
CA ASP A 78 17.16 10.17 8.88
C ASP A 78 15.92 10.52 8.03
N PHE A 79 15.96 10.33 6.72
CA PHE A 79 14.83 10.56 5.84
C PHE A 79 13.81 9.39 5.90
N LEU A 80 14.29 8.16 5.95
CA LEU A 80 13.43 6.97 6.10
C LEU A 80 13.63 6.33 7.47
N LYS A 81 13.03 6.90 8.51
CA LYS A 81 13.06 6.35 9.86
C LYS A 81 12.60 4.88 9.96
N LEU A 82 11.83 4.42 8.98
CA LEU A 82 11.32 3.05 8.87
C LEU A 82 11.37 2.59 7.39
N PRO A 83 12.52 2.07 6.91
CA PRO A 83 12.65 1.62 5.51
C PRO A 83 11.63 0.54 5.15
N ASN A 84 11.15 -0.26 6.10
CA ASN A 84 10.12 -1.26 5.89
C ASN A 84 8.78 -0.66 5.40
N LYS A 85 8.50 0.61 5.65
CA LYS A 85 7.33 1.30 5.07
C LYS A 85 7.36 1.29 3.54
N MET A 86 8.53 1.22 2.95
CA MET A 86 8.72 1.21 1.49
C MET A 86 8.54 -0.18 0.89
N ARG A 87 8.36 -1.23 1.70
CA ARG A 87 8.00 -2.58 1.20
C ARG A 87 6.71 -2.57 0.37
N LYS A 88 5.84 -1.58 0.56
CA LYS A 88 4.68 -1.37 -0.31
C LYS A 88 5.04 -1.18 -1.80
N LEU A 89 6.25 -0.75 -2.12
CA LEU A 89 6.70 -0.67 -3.52
C LEU A 89 6.87 -2.04 -4.18
N ALA A 90 6.94 -3.12 -3.40
CA ALA A 90 7.01 -4.49 -3.93
C ALA A 90 5.75 -4.90 -4.72
N VAL A 91 4.64 -4.19 -4.57
CA VAL A 91 3.41 -4.44 -5.35
C VAL A 91 3.65 -4.44 -6.87
N TRP A 92 4.61 -3.64 -7.34
CA TRP A 92 4.97 -3.56 -8.75
C TRP A 92 5.72 -4.78 -9.30
N PHE A 93 6.18 -5.66 -8.42
CA PHE A 93 7.00 -6.84 -8.73
C PHE A 93 6.32 -8.15 -8.33
N GLY A 94 5.09 -8.07 -7.87
CA GLY A 94 4.32 -9.23 -7.43
C GLY A 94 3.52 -9.90 -8.55
N PRO A 95 2.76 -10.94 -8.22
CA PRO A 95 2.08 -11.78 -9.20
C PRO A 95 0.80 -11.19 -9.81
N LEU A 96 0.32 -10.03 -9.35
CA LEU A 96 -0.89 -9.41 -9.88
C LEU A 96 -0.57 -8.50 -11.06
N ASP A 97 -1.32 -8.62 -12.15
CA ASP A 97 -1.20 -7.77 -13.35
C ASP A 97 -1.88 -6.41 -13.14
N GLU A 98 -3.02 -6.40 -12.45
CA GLU A 98 -3.77 -5.22 -12.05
C GLU A 98 -4.11 -5.32 -10.56
N PHE A 99 -3.85 -4.28 -9.79
CA PHE A 99 -3.99 -4.39 -8.35
C PHE A 99 -4.40 -3.08 -7.67
N LEU A 100 -5.01 -3.24 -6.49
CA LEU A 100 -5.14 -2.20 -5.48
C LEU A 100 -4.12 -2.45 -4.37
N TYR A 101 -3.47 -1.40 -3.91
CA TYR A 101 -2.77 -1.39 -2.63
C TYR A 101 -3.63 -0.66 -1.59
N ILE A 102 -3.81 -1.27 -0.42
CA ILE A 102 -4.67 -0.72 0.63
C ILE A 102 -3.94 -0.84 1.98
N ASP A 103 -3.90 0.26 2.72
CA ASP A 103 -3.41 0.27 4.09
C ASP A 103 -4.41 -0.44 5.05
N THR A 104 -3.90 -1.08 6.10
CA THR A 104 -4.71 -1.94 6.99
C THR A 104 -5.65 -1.20 7.93
N ASP A 105 -5.52 0.11 8.07
CA ASP A 105 -6.35 0.98 8.91
C ASP A 105 -7.60 1.53 8.18
N ILE A 106 -7.97 0.91 7.06
CA ILE A 106 -9.11 1.26 6.23
C ILE A 106 -10.24 0.23 6.41
N VAL A 107 -11.48 0.69 6.31
CA VAL A 107 -12.69 -0.14 6.18
C VAL A 107 -13.42 0.30 4.91
N VAL A 108 -13.80 -0.68 4.08
CA VAL A 108 -14.50 -0.41 2.82
C VAL A 108 -16.01 -0.59 2.97
N PHE A 109 -16.78 0.20 2.22
CA PHE A 109 -18.25 0.22 2.26
C PHE A 109 -18.88 -0.15 0.91
N GLU A 110 -18.05 -0.58 -0.07
CA GLU A 110 -18.51 -0.98 -1.41
C GLU A 110 -17.48 -1.94 -2.04
N ASP A 111 -17.79 -2.49 -3.24
CA ASP A 111 -16.82 -3.30 -3.99
C ASP A 111 -15.74 -2.42 -4.62
N ILE A 112 -14.63 -2.27 -3.91
CA ILE A 112 -13.50 -1.47 -4.36
C ILE A 112 -12.74 -2.10 -5.54
N VAL A 113 -12.92 -3.40 -5.80
CA VAL A 113 -12.25 -4.10 -6.92
C VAL A 113 -12.78 -3.59 -8.26
N ALA A 114 -14.03 -3.10 -8.30
CA ALA A 114 -14.61 -2.45 -9.47
C ALA A 114 -13.80 -1.21 -9.93
N ASN A 115 -13.06 -0.56 -9.02
CA ASN A 115 -12.21 0.57 -9.37
C ASN A 115 -11.07 0.18 -10.32
N LEU A 116 -10.67 -1.10 -10.37
CA LEU A 116 -9.66 -1.56 -11.33
C LEU A 116 -10.12 -1.43 -12.80
N ASP A 117 -11.41 -1.28 -13.06
CA ASP A 117 -11.92 -1.06 -14.42
C ASP A 117 -11.46 0.29 -15.00
N TYR A 118 -11.18 1.27 -14.13
CA TYR A 118 -10.61 2.56 -14.55
C TYR A 118 -9.19 2.45 -15.09
N LEU A 119 -8.45 1.38 -14.77
CA LEU A 119 -7.08 1.16 -15.32
C LEU A 119 -7.07 1.01 -16.83
N SER A 120 -8.20 0.65 -17.46
CA SER A 120 -8.33 0.64 -18.93
C SER A 120 -8.23 2.04 -19.56
N GLU A 121 -8.54 3.08 -18.78
CA GLU A 121 -8.52 4.48 -19.20
C GLU A 121 -7.25 5.21 -18.77
N VAL A 122 -6.72 4.83 -17.58
CA VAL A 122 -5.53 5.43 -16.98
C VAL A 122 -4.60 4.33 -16.48
N GLY A 123 -3.31 4.44 -16.73
CA GLY A 123 -2.35 3.43 -16.28
C GLY A 123 -2.13 3.37 -14.77
N PHE A 124 -2.51 4.41 -14.05
CA PHE A 124 -2.41 4.53 -12.59
C PHE A 124 -3.42 5.53 -12.06
N PHE A 125 -4.01 5.25 -10.92
CA PHE A 125 -4.81 6.23 -10.17
C PHE A 125 -4.54 6.11 -8.68
N CYS A 126 -4.72 7.21 -7.96
CA CYS A 126 -4.60 7.28 -6.52
C CYS A 126 -5.91 7.83 -5.95
N CYS A 127 -6.48 7.12 -4.98
CA CYS A 127 -7.61 7.62 -4.21
C CYS A 127 -7.05 8.29 -2.96
N ASP A 128 -6.90 9.60 -3.02
CA ASP A 128 -6.55 10.38 -1.85
C ASP A 128 -7.74 11.27 -1.46
N TYR A 129 -8.20 11.09 -0.24
CA TYR A 129 -9.35 11.86 0.26
C TYR A 129 -8.86 13.17 0.83
N HIS A 130 -8.77 14.20 -0.02
CA HIS A 130 -8.53 15.55 0.45
C HIS A 130 -9.84 16.31 0.59
N PHE A 131 -10.05 16.89 1.76
CA PHE A 131 -11.13 17.83 1.97
C PHE A 131 -10.99 18.97 0.97
N SER A 132 -12.03 19.17 0.17
CA SER A 132 -12.11 20.30 -0.75
C SER A 132 -11.83 21.61 0.00
N GLY A 133 -10.76 22.31 -0.38
CA GLY A 133 -10.34 23.57 0.22
C GLY A 133 -9.03 23.54 1.00
N GLN A 134 -8.41 22.38 1.19
CA GLN A 134 -7.06 22.33 1.73
C GLN A 134 -6.01 22.55 0.64
N LYS A 135 -5.01 23.38 0.92
CA LYS A 135 -3.92 23.64 -0.02
C LYS A 135 -3.04 22.39 -0.17
N LEU A 136 -2.42 22.22 -1.34
CA LEU A 136 -1.44 21.17 -1.68
C LEU A 136 -0.41 20.86 -0.58
N ARG A 137 -0.11 21.82 0.29
CA ARG A 137 0.75 21.64 1.47
C ARG A 137 0.38 20.51 2.40
N ASN A 138 -0.86 20.03 2.34
CA ASN A 138 -1.32 18.93 3.19
C ASN A 138 -1.07 17.54 2.56
N ILE A 139 -0.74 17.49 1.27
CA ILE A 139 -0.37 16.26 0.56
C ILE A 139 1.05 15.84 0.92
N PHE A 140 1.92 16.82 1.12
CA PHE A 140 3.32 16.59 1.49
C PHE A 140 3.50 16.83 2.99
N SER A 141 4.23 15.93 3.64
CA SER A 141 4.66 16.14 5.01
C SER A 141 5.28 17.55 5.14
N PRO A 142 4.99 18.30 6.19
CA PRO A 142 5.64 19.59 6.46
C PRO A 142 7.17 19.52 6.32
N PHE A 143 7.75 18.37 6.64
CA PHE A 143 9.17 18.08 6.49
C PHE A 143 9.68 18.24 5.05
N VAL A 144 8.92 17.78 4.04
CA VAL A 144 9.31 17.87 2.62
C VAL A 144 9.29 19.34 2.15
N VAL A 145 8.33 20.12 2.66
CA VAL A 145 8.21 21.55 2.34
C VAL A 145 9.32 22.37 3.04
N GLU A 146 9.62 22.04 4.31
CA GLU A 146 10.67 22.73 5.09
C GLU A 146 12.08 22.48 4.55
N GLN A 147 12.33 21.30 3.94
CA GLN A 147 13.63 20.96 3.36
C GLN A 147 13.86 21.58 1.97
N ASN A 148 12.88 22.32 1.42
CA ASN A 148 12.95 22.89 0.06
C ASN A 148 13.34 21.89 -1.03
N ILE A 149 12.95 20.62 -0.86
CA ILE A 149 13.21 19.54 -1.84
C ILE A 149 12.46 19.84 -3.14
N PHE A 150 11.28 20.48 -3.03
CA PHE A 150 10.52 20.99 -4.17
C PHE A 150 10.07 22.42 -3.90
N THR A 151 10.14 23.28 -4.91
CA THR A 151 9.56 24.62 -4.85
C THR A 151 8.03 24.54 -4.97
N GLU A 152 7.30 25.54 -4.44
CA GLU A 152 5.84 25.63 -4.61
C GLU A 152 5.44 25.56 -6.09
N LYS A 153 6.23 26.14 -6.98
CA LYS A 153 6.00 26.15 -8.43
C LYS A 153 6.15 24.76 -9.04
N GLU A 154 7.18 23.99 -8.65
CA GLU A 154 7.37 22.60 -9.13
C GLU A 154 6.23 21.69 -8.69
N LEU A 155 5.68 21.92 -7.50
CA LEU A 155 4.50 21.18 -7.02
C LEU A 155 3.23 21.56 -7.78
N GLU A 156 3.04 22.85 -8.11
CA GLU A 156 1.93 23.32 -8.93
C GLU A 156 2.00 22.79 -10.37
N ASP A 157 3.21 22.75 -10.96
CA ASP A 157 3.44 22.26 -12.33
C ASP A 157 3.20 20.74 -12.49
N VAL A 158 3.30 19.95 -11.42
CA VAL A 158 3.04 18.50 -11.43
C VAL A 158 1.54 18.17 -11.33
N PHE A 159 0.74 19.07 -10.72
CA PHE A 159 -0.66 18.79 -10.42
C PHE A 159 -1.66 19.61 -11.27
N ASN A 160 -1.22 20.40 -12.24
CA ASN A 160 -2.02 21.05 -13.27
C ASN A 160 -1.84 20.39 -14.63
#